data_0ada0469f52151555eaef0538e4bf728
#
_entry.id   0ada0469f52151555eaef0538e4bf728
#
_cell.length_a   1.000
_cell.length_b   1.000
_cell.length_c   1.000
_cell.angle_alpha   90.00
_cell.angle_beta   90.00
_cell.angle_gamma   90.00
#
_symmetry.space_group_name_H-M   'P 1'
#
loop_
_entity.id
_entity.type
_entity.pdbx_description
1 polymer ?
#
loop_
_entity_poly.entity_id
_entity_poly.type
_entity_poly.pdbx_seq_one_letter_code
_entity_poly.pdbx_strand_id
1 'polypeptide(L)'
;MGRLVAIVGRPNVGKSTLFNRLTQTRAAIVNDTSGTTRDRQYGKMEWNGMEMSVVDTGGWVVNSEDIFEEEINKQVQLAIEEADVILFVVDIKNGITDLDDMVADILRRSSKPVIVVANKDDNNQSMYAEAEFYALGLGQPFSISAVNGNGTGDLLDEVVKKMPEKGEETLEEELPRFAIVGRPNAGKSSLVNSLMDENRNIVTDIAGTTRDSIYSRYNKFGFDFYLVDTAGIRKKNKVNEDIEYYSVLRSIRAIENSDVCILLIDATRGIEAQDVNIFSIIQKNRKGLVVLVNKWDVAENKTQQSIDHFEATIRERFAPFTDFPIIFGSALTKQRIHKVLQTAQEVYNNRHITIPTSQLNNLLQADIQAVPPPAVKGKYVKIKYITMLKGANVPTFIFFCNLPQWIKDPYKRYLENKIREHWNLHGTVINLFFREK
;
A
#
# COMPACT_ATOMS: atom_id res chain seq x y z
N MET A 1 6.73 -5.29 -10.48
CA MET A 1 5.29 -5.17 -10.11
C MET A 1 5.04 -5.72 -8.72
N GLY A 2 4.16 -5.10 -7.93
CA GLY A 2 3.65 -5.68 -6.69
C GLY A 2 2.87 -6.97 -6.99
N ARG A 3 2.97 -7.97 -6.11
CA ARG A 3 2.23 -9.23 -6.19
C ARG A 3 1.04 -9.16 -5.26
N LEU A 4 -0.18 -9.28 -5.79
CA LEU A 4 -1.41 -9.09 -5.03
C LEU A 4 -2.21 -10.40 -4.92
N VAL A 5 -2.49 -10.81 -3.69
CA VAL A 5 -3.36 -11.94 -3.35
C VAL A 5 -4.66 -11.40 -2.79
N ALA A 6 -5.79 -11.76 -3.40
CA ALA A 6 -7.11 -11.39 -2.88
C ALA A 6 -7.78 -12.59 -2.20
N ILE A 7 -8.38 -12.35 -1.04
CA ILE A 7 -9.16 -13.35 -0.31
C ILE A 7 -10.64 -13.07 -0.56
N VAL A 8 -11.34 -14.01 -1.19
CA VAL A 8 -12.78 -13.94 -1.51
C VAL A 8 -13.55 -15.10 -0.90
N GLY A 9 -14.86 -14.98 -0.80
CA GLY A 9 -15.76 -16.00 -0.27
C GLY A 9 -16.92 -15.37 0.49
N ARG A 10 -17.95 -16.16 0.78
CA ARG A 10 -19.13 -15.71 1.53
C ARG A 10 -18.80 -15.21 2.95
N PRO A 11 -19.71 -14.52 3.64
CA PRO A 11 -19.51 -14.11 5.03
C PRO A 11 -19.26 -15.31 5.97
N ASN A 12 -18.51 -15.08 7.04
CA ASN A 12 -18.25 -16.04 8.12
C ASN A 12 -17.46 -17.31 7.79
N VAL A 13 -16.87 -17.44 6.60
CA VAL A 13 -15.96 -18.54 6.25
C VAL A 13 -14.55 -18.40 6.86
N GLY A 14 -14.25 -17.25 7.48
CA GLY A 14 -12.98 -17.01 8.16
C GLY A 14 -11.95 -16.26 7.34
N LYS A 15 -12.36 -15.45 6.34
CA LYS A 15 -11.47 -14.62 5.50
C LYS A 15 -10.54 -13.74 6.33
N SER A 16 -11.11 -12.96 7.25
CA SER A 16 -10.32 -12.03 8.09
C SER A 16 -9.40 -12.78 9.08
N THR A 17 -9.76 -13.98 9.51
CA THR A 17 -8.88 -14.82 10.32
C THR A 17 -7.70 -15.31 9.50
N LEU A 18 -7.95 -15.76 8.27
CA LEU A 18 -6.88 -16.13 7.33
C LEU A 18 -5.99 -14.94 6.98
N PHE A 19 -6.57 -13.80 6.66
CA PHE A 19 -5.84 -12.56 6.41
C PHE A 19 -4.89 -12.22 7.56
N ASN A 20 -5.39 -12.22 8.79
CA ASN A 20 -4.58 -11.96 9.98
C ASN A 20 -3.47 -12.99 10.13
N ARG A 21 -3.74 -14.27 9.89
CA ARG A 21 -2.74 -15.34 9.94
C ARG A 21 -1.62 -15.11 8.94
N LEU A 22 -1.96 -14.83 7.68
CA LEU A 22 -0.99 -14.64 6.60
C LEU A 22 -0.13 -13.39 6.80
N THR A 23 -0.70 -12.32 7.35
CA THR A 23 0.00 -11.05 7.56
C THR A 23 0.80 -10.98 8.86
N GLN A 24 0.47 -11.80 9.87
CA GLN A 24 1.20 -11.86 11.15
C GLN A 24 2.56 -12.54 11.06
N THR A 25 2.83 -13.34 10.04
CA THR A 25 4.13 -14.00 9.85
C THR A 25 5.30 -13.01 9.68
N ARG A 26 5.02 -11.74 9.37
CA ARG A 26 6.03 -10.67 9.25
C ARG A 26 6.09 -9.73 10.46
N ALA A 27 5.10 -9.70 11.33
CA ALA A 27 5.04 -8.77 12.47
C ALA A 27 6.17 -9.00 13.50
N ALA A 28 6.84 -10.15 13.47
CA ALA A 28 7.97 -10.45 14.33
C ALA A 28 9.28 -9.75 13.91
N ILE A 29 9.37 -9.16 12.71
CA ILE A 29 10.63 -8.60 12.17
C ILE A 29 10.56 -7.08 11.96
N VAL A 30 9.37 -6.48 11.86
CA VAL A 30 9.20 -5.04 11.62
C VAL A 30 8.32 -4.44 12.70
N ASN A 31 8.93 -3.63 13.55
CA ASN A 31 8.37 -2.81 14.64
C ASN A 31 6.85 -2.59 14.59
N ASP A 32 6.20 -3.03 15.69
CA ASP A 32 4.87 -2.63 16.13
C ASP A 32 4.72 -1.09 16.17
N THR A 33 4.27 -0.51 15.09
CA THR A 33 3.42 0.67 15.21
C THR A 33 2.01 0.11 15.24
N SER A 34 1.44 0.03 16.45
CA SER A 34 0.08 -0.42 16.70
C SER A 34 -0.90 0.28 15.75
N GLY A 35 -1.33 -0.45 14.71
CA GLY A 35 -2.37 -0.01 13.80
C GLY A 35 -3.68 0.08 14.56
N THR A 36 -4.36 1.18 14.40
CA THR A 36 -5.75 1.35 14.82
C THR A 36 -6.61 0.27 14.15
N THR A 37 -7.71 -0.12 14.78
CA THR A 37 -8.67 -1.17 14.38
C THR A 37 -9.24 -1.06 12.95
N ARG A 38 -8.83 -0.07 12.16
CA ARG A 38 -9.22 0.21 10.76
C ARG A 38 -8.30 -0.41 9.70
N ASP A 39 -7.13 -0.95 10.09
CA ASP A 39 -6.10 -1.48 9.16
C ASP A 39 -6.27 -2.97 8.79
N ARG A 40 -7.45 -3.55 9.01
CA ARG A 40 -7.65 -5.01 8.92
C ARG A 40 -7.82 -5.58 7.51
N GLN A 41 -7.58 -4.84 6.45
CA GLN A 41 -7.99 -5.24 5.10
C GLN A 41 -6.86 -5.31 4.09
N TYR A 42 -5.72 -4.70 4.37
CA TYR A 42 -4.51 -4.74 3.55
C TYR A 42 -3.29 -5.06 4.42
N GLY A 43 -2.53 -6.04 4.01
CA GLY A 43 -1.32 -6.44 4.69
C GLY A 43 -0.26 -6.99 3.73
N LYS A 44 0.93 -7.20 4.24
CA LYS A 44 2.03 -7.83 3.51
C LYS A 44 2.38 -9.15 4.15
N MET A 45 2.70 -10.13 3.32
CA MET A 45 3.27 -11.41 3.72
C MET A 45 4.53 -11.69 2.93
N GLU A 46 5.39 -12.52 3.50
CA GLU A 46 6.60 -13.01 2.83
C GLU A 46 6.65 -14.53 2.97
N TRP A 47 6.86 -15.23 1.88
CA TRP A 47 7.02 -16.67 1.85
C TRP A 47 8.06 -17.08 0.82
N ASN A 48 8.98 -17.97 1.19
CA ASN A 48 10.09 -18.42 0.32
C ASN A 48 10.87 -17.27 -0.34
N GLY A 49 11.08 -16.16 0.39
CA GLY A 49 11.75 -14.95 -0.11
C GLY A 49 10.92 -14.10 -1.07
N MET A 50 9.64 -14.43 -1.27
CA MET A 50 8.71 -13.69 -2.11
C MET A 50 7.82 -12.80 -1.23
N GLU A 51 7.94 -11.48 -1.40
CA GLU A 51 7.04 -10.51 -0.78
C GLU A 51 5.75 -10.38 -1.61
N MET A 52 4.60 -10.48 -0.94
CA MET A 52 3.28 -10.39 -1.54
C MET A 52 2.37 -9.50 -0.69
N SER A 53 1.46 -8.81 -1.34
CA SER A 53 0.38 -8.06 -0.68
C SER A 53 -0.87 -8.91 -0.61
N VAL A 54 -1.57 -8.84 0.51
CA VAL A 54 -2.82 -9.58 0.76
C VAL A 54 -3.94 -8.59 1.03
N VAL A 55 -5.10 -8.85 0.45
CA VAL A 55 -6.31 -8.05 0.65
C VAL A 55 -7.47 -8.95 1.06
N ASP A 56 -8.14 -8.60 2.17
CA ASP A 56 -9.42 -9.18 2.56
C ASP A 56 -10.56 -8.40 1.93
N THR A 57 -11.24 -8.98 0.95
CA THR A 57 -12.33 -8.30 0.24
C THR A 57 -13.60 -8.16 1.08
N GLY A 58 -13.80 -9.02 2.08
CA GLY A 58 -15.03 -9.03 2.89
C GLY A 58 -15.14 -7.93 3.94
N GLY A 59 -14.07 -7.23 4.26
CA GLY A 59 -14.08 -6.18 5.27
C GLY A 59 -14.41 -4.77 4.77
N TRP A 60 -14.64 -4.59 3.47
CA TRP A 60 -14.82 -3.27 2.81
C TRP A 60 -16.28 -2.83 2.71
N VAL A 61 -17.20 -3.69 3.11
CA VAL A 61 -18.63 -3.43 3.00
C VAL A 61 -19.20 -3.08 4.37
N VAL A 62 -19.83 -1.92 4.46
CA VAL A 62 -20.52 -1.41 5.63
C VAL A 62 -22.01 -1.38 5.34
N ASN A 63 -22.78 -2.20 6.08
CA ASN A 63 -24.22 -2.10 6.33
C ASN A 63 -25.19 -2.13 5.14
N SER A 64 -25.61 -3.34 4.73
CA SER A 64 -26.99 -3.58 4.31
C SER A 64 -27.35 -5.05 4.49
N GLU A 65 -28.41 -5.32 5.21
CA GLU A 65 -28.86 -6.69 5.50
C GLU A 65 -29.56 -7.38 4.31
N ASP A 66 -29.83 -6.68 3.21
CA ASP A 66 -30.67 -7.16 2.11
C ASP A 66 -30.01 -7.34 0.73
N ILE A 67 -28.67 -7.15 0.57
CA ILE A 67 -28.01 -7.18 -0.77
C ILE A 67 -26.73 -8.04 -0.75
N PHE A 68 -26.77 -9.24 -0.16
CA PHE A 68 -25.57 -10.07 -0.02
C PHE A 68 -25.00 -10.59 -1.34
N GLU A 69 -25.84 -10.98 -2.31
CA GLU A 69 -25.39 -11.61 -3.55
C GLU A 69 -24.70 -10.64 -4.51
N GLU A 70 -25.30 -9.46 -4.75
CA GLU A 70 -24.68 -8.45 -5.62
C GLU A 70 -23.35 -7.96 -5.09
N GLU A 71 -23.24 -7.89 -3.79
CA GLU A 71 -22.07 -7.40 -3.10
C GLU A 71 -20.91 -8.39 -3.14
N ILE A 72 -21.19 -9.68 -2.93
CA ILE A 72 -20.24 -10.77 -3.11
C ILE A 72 -19.77 -10.80 -4.58
N ASN A 73 -20.70 -10.71 -5.53
CA ASN A 73 -20.38 -10.66 -6.96
C ASN A 73 -19.43 -9.52 -7.31
N LYS A 74 -19.69 -8.31 -6.79
CA LYS A 74 -18.83 -7.16 -6.99
C LYS A 74 -17.42 -7.40 -6.41
N GLN A 75 -17.31 -7.96 -5.21
CA GLN A 75 -16.03 -8.28 -4.57
C GLN A 75 -15.22 -9.29 -5.38
N VAL A 76 -15.88 -10.33 -5.88
CA VAL A 76 -15.23 -11.38 -6.69
C VAL A 76 -14.76 -10.82 -8.02
N GLN A 77 -15.58 -10.01 -8.71
CA GLN A 77 -15.19 -9.38 -9.97
C GLN A 77 -13.97 -8.47 -9.80
N LEU A 78 -13.92 -7.71 -8.72
CA LEU A 78 -12.78 -6.87 -8.38
C LEU A 78 -11.51 -7.65 -8.11
N ALA A 79 -11.64 -8.75 -7.37
CA ALA A 79 -10.52 -9.65 -7.14
C ALA A 79 -10.00 -10.22 -8.47
N ILE A 80 -10.90 -10.58 -9.39
CA ILE A 80 -10.55 -11.06 -10.73
C ILE A 80 -9.80 -10.00 -11.54
N GLU A 81 -10.21 -8.75 -11.47
CA GLU A 81 -9.54 -7.68 -12.23
C GLU A 81 -8.16 -7.35 -11.67
N GLU A 82 -8.04 -7.24 -10.35
CA GLU A 82 -6.88 -6.63 -9.72
C GLU A 82 -5.89 -7.64 -9.08
N ALA A 83 -6.32 -8.83 -8.67
CA ALA A 83 -5.42 -9.79 -8.04
C ALA A 83 -4.57 -10.57 -9.07
N ASP A 84 -3.40 -11.03 -8.62
CA ASP A 84 -2.55 -11.97 -9.35
C ASP A 84 -2.91 -13.41 -9.03
N VAL A 85 -3.32 -13.68 -7.77
CA VAL A 85 -3.84 -14.96 -7.29
C VAL A 85 -5.06 -14.70 -6.41
N ILE A 86 -6.08 -15.53 -6.52
CA ILE A 86 -7.31 -15.46 -5.73
C ILE A 86 -7.38 -16.65 -4.79
N LEU A 87 -7.56 -16.39 -3.49
CA LEU A 87 -7.88 -17.40 -2.48
C LEU A 87 -9.40 -17.42 -2.29
N PHE A 88 -10.04 -18.44 -2.78
CA PHE A 88 -11.47 -18.67 -2.57
C PHE A 88 -11.69 -19.48 -1.32
N VAL A 89 -12.14 -18.83 -0.25
CA VAL A 89 -12.30 -19.43 1.08
C VAL A 89 -13.71 -19.96 1.26
N VAL A 90 -13.82 -21.23 1.61
CA VAL A 90 -15.05 -21.97 1.92
C VAL A 90 -14.96 -22.57 3.33
N ASP A 91 -16.09 -22.94 3.91
CA ASP A 91 -16.16 -23.46 5.27
C ASP A 91 -16.36 -24.99 5.24
N ILE A 92 -15.35 -25.75 5.67
CA ILE A 92 -15.37 -27.22 5.62
C ILE A 92 -16.45 -27.83 6.52
N LYS A 93 -16.90 -27.10 7.56
CA LYS A 93 -17.93 -27.58 8.49
C LYS A 93 -19.34 -27.48 7.92
N ASN A 94 -19.55 -26.51 7.02
CA ASN A 94 -20.87 -26.24 6.44
C ASN A 94 -21.05 -26.87 5.06
N GLY A 95 -19.97 -27.38 4.45
CA GLY A 95 -19.99 -27.86 3.08
C GLY A 95 -20.22 -26.74 2.05
N ILE A 96 -20.52 -27.14 0.81
CA ILE A 96 -20.82 -26.23 -0.29
C ILE A 96 -22.22 -25.63 -0.12
N THR A 97 -22.34 -24.32 -0.29
CA THR A 97 -23.63 -23.61 -0.27
C THR A 97 -23.89 -22.97 -1.64
N ASP A 98 -25.16 -22.57 -1.90
CA ASP A 98 -25.53 -21.88 -3.16
C ASP A 98 -24.69 -20.65 -3.43
N LEU A 99 -24.29 -19.91 -2.38
CA LEU A 99 -23.39 -18.75 -2.51
C LEU A 99 -21.97 -19.18 -2.92
N ASP A 100 -21.48 -20.31 -2.45
CA ASP A 100 -20.16 -20.82 -2.83
C ASP A 100 -20.18 -21.27 -4.30
N ASP A 101 -21.25 -21.91 -4.77
CA ASP A 101 -21.44 -22.29 -6.17
C ASP A 101 -21.52 -21.08 -7.08
N MET A 102 -22.26 -20.04 -6.70
CA MET A 102 -22.36 -18.79 -7.43
C MET A 102 -20.98 -18.13 -7.59
N VAL A 103 -20.21 -18.03 -6.53
CA VAL A 103 -18.84 -17.49 -6.56
C VAL A 103 -17.94 -18.35 -7.44
N ALA A 104 -18.03 -19.69 -7.32
CA ALA A 104 -17.26 -20.61 -8.14
C ALA A 104 -17.57 -20.46 -9.63
N ASP A 105 -18.84 -20.23 -10.02
CA ASP A 105 -19.25 -19.99 -11.40
C ASP A 105 -18.57 -18.75 -11.99
N ILE A 106 -18.47 -17.67 -11.23
CA ILE A 106 -17.80 -16.45 -11.66
C ILE A 106 -16.29 -16.70 -11.80
N LEU A 107 -15.68 -17.37 -10.82
CA LEU A 107 -14.26 -17.66 -10.80
C LEU A 107 -13.84 -18.60 -11.93
N ARG A 108 -14.65 -19.61 -12.27
CA ARG A 108 -14.41 -20.55 -13.40
C ARG A 108 -14.34 -19.83 -14.75
N ARG A 109 -15.09 -18.75 -14.92
CA ARG A 109 -15.07 -17.94 -16.16
C ARG A 109 -13.88 -17.01 -16.24
N SER A 110 -13.15 -16.84 -15.16
CA SER A 110 -11.97 -15.98 -15.12
C SER A 110 -10.72 -16.72 -15.59
N SER A 111 -9.75 -15.99 -16.11
CA SER A 111 -8.42 -16.51 -16.45
C SER A 111 -7.42 -16.43 -15.30
N LYS A 112 -7.83 -15.96 -14.13
CA LYS A 112 -6.95 -15.78 -12.97
C LYS A 112 -6.69 -17.09 -12.24
N PRO A 113 -5.49 -17.31 -11.72
CA PRO A 113 -5.22 -18.43 -10.84
C PRO A 113 -6.09 -18.34 -9.58
N VAL A 114 -6.90 -19.38 -9.35
CA VAL A 114 -7.73 -19.53 -8.17
C VAL A 114 -7.22 -20.72 -7.35
N ILE A 115 -7.23 -20.58 -6.03
CA ILE A 115 -6.93 -21.63 -5.07
C ILE A 115 -8.13 -21.75 -4.12
N VAL A 116 -8.76 -22.92 -4.08
CA VAL A 116 -9.84 -23.21 -3.13
C VAL A 116 -9.24 -23.49 -1.76
N VAL A 117 -9.71 -22.77 -0.74
CA VAL A 117 -9.22 -22.86 0.63
C VAL A 117 -10.38 -23.35 1.53
N ALA A 118 -10.39 -24.63 1.87
CA ALA A 118 -11.35 -25.24 2.80
C ALA A 118 -10.90 -24.95 4.23
N ASN A 119 -11.46 -23.89 4.83
CA ASN A 119 -11.06 -23.40 6.15
C ASN A 119 -11.89 -24.01 7.28
N LYS A 120 -11.41 -23.88 8.51
CA LYS A 120 -11.96 -24.38 9.77
C LYS A 120 -11.77 -25.87 9.99
N ASP A 121 -10.75 -26.47 9.39
CA ASP A 121 -10.29 -27.83 9.70
C ASP A 121 -9.45 -27.83 10.99
N ASP A 122 -10.11 -27.60 12.12
CA ASP A 122 -9.44 -27.41 13.40
C ASP A 122 -8.90 -28.73 13.99
N ASN A 123 -9.38 -29.90 13.52
CA ASN A 123 -9.08 -31.20 14.10
C ASN A 123 -8.29 -32.16 13.18
N ASN A 124 -7.87 -31.74 11.99
CA ASN A 124 -7.24 -32.61 10.98
C ASN A 124 -8.03 -33.90 10.66
N GLN A 125 -9.35 -33.91 10.88
CA GLN A 125 -10.20 -35.09 10.68
C GLN A 125 -10.90 -35.12 9.33
N SER A 126 -10.63 -34.12 8.48
CA SER A 126 -11.50 -33.83 7.34
C SER A 126 -10.92 -34.24 5.98
N MET A 127 -10.02 -35.22 5.93
CA MET A 127 -9.49 -35.76 4.67
C MET A 127 -10.60 -36.17 3.68
N TYR A 128 -11.78 -36.54 4.18
CA TYR A 128 -12.95 -36.86 3.35
C TYR A 128 -13.85 -35.64 3.07
N ALA A 129 -13.90 -34.66 3.98
CA ALA A 129 -14.72 -33.46 3.81
C ALA A 129 -14.11 -32.48 2.78
N GLU A 130 -12.79 -32.50 2.59
CA GLU A 130 -12.10 -31.76 1.54
C GLU A 130 -12.55 -32.22 0.14
N ALA A 131 -12.84 -33.51 -0.03
CA ALA A 131 -13.21 -34.10 -1.31
C ALA A 131 -14.51 -33.49 -1.90
N GLU A 132 -15.43 -33.00 -1.07
CA GLU A 132 -16.65 -32.33 -1.52
C GLU A 132 -16.34 -31.10 -2.38
N PHE A 133 -15.30 -30.33 -2.03
CA PHE A 133 -14.99 -29.07 -2.70
C PHE A 133 -14.36 -29.20 -4.09
N TYR A 134 -14.02 -30.43 -4.53
CA TYR A 134 -13.69 -30.68 -5.93
C TYR A 134 -14.87 -30.42 -6.85
N ALA A 135 -16.11 -30.53 -6.34
CA ALA A 135 -17.33 -30.24 -7.10
C ALA A 135 -17.39 -28.77 -7.56
N LEU A 136 -16.70 -27.85 -6.90
CA LEU A 136 -16.58 -26.45 -7.32
C LEU A 136 -15.83 -26.27 -8.66
N GLY A 137 -15.12 -27.30 -9.15
CA GLY A 137 -14.46 -27.29 -10.48
C GLY A 137 -13.32 -26.29 -10.61
N LEU A 138 -12.68 -25.90 -9.50
CA LEU A 138 -11.59 -24.93 -9.44
C LEU A 138 -10.22 -25.56 -9.11
N GLY A 139 -10.12 -26.89 -9.19
CA GLY A 139 -8.92 -27.66 -8.92
C GLY A 139 -8.86 -28.20 -7.49
N GLN A 140 -7.65 -28.54 -7.03
CA GLN A 140 -7.44 -29.15 -5.72
C GLN A 140 -7.76 -28.14 -4.61
N PRO A 141 -8.65 -28.47 -3.65
CA PRO A 141 -8.85 -27.67 -2.46
C PRO A 141 -7.69 -27.87 -1.46
N PHE A 142 -7.39 -26.84 -0.68
CA PHE A 142 -6.42 -26.88 0.42
C PHE A 142 -7.14 -26.79 1.74
N SER A 143 -7.08 -27.85 2.53
CA SER A 143 -7.66 -27.88 3.87
C SER A 143 -6.76 -27.15 4.86
N ILE A 144 -7.30 -26.14 5.56
CA ILE A 144 -6.55 -25.33 6.53
C ILE A 144 -7.36 -25.07 7.81
N SER A 145 -6.63 -24.75 8.87
CA SER A 145 -7.19 -24.03 10.02
C SER A 145 -6.53 -22.64 10.12
N ALA A 146 -7.24 -21.60 9.73
CA ALA A 146 -6.73 -20.23 9.87
C ALA A 146 -6.48 -19.85 11.35
N VAL A 147 -7.20 -20.46 12.29
CA VAL A 147 -7.01 -20.25 13.73
C VAL A 147 -5.72 -20.91 14.23
N ASN A 148 -5.50 -22.18 13.90
CA ASN A 148 -4.36 -22.96 14.38
C ASN A 148 -3.11 -22.81 13.51
N GLY A 149 -3.28 -22.47 12.22
CA GLY A 149 -2.21 -22.36 11.24
C GLY A 149 -1.90 -23.66 10.49
N ASN A 150 -2.63 -24.74 10.77
CA ASN A 150 -2.45 -26.02 10.07
C ASN A 150 -2.76 -25.85 8.58
N GLY A 151 -2.00 -26.51 7.70
CA GLY A 151 -2.17 -26.47 6.24
C GLY A 151 -1.79 -25.14 5.56
N THR A 152 -1.47 -24.09 6.32
CA THR A 152 -1.16 -22.78 5.72
C THR A 152 0.18 -22.75 4.98
N GLY A 153 1.13 -23.62 5.34
CA GLY A 153 2.41 -23.74 4.62
C GLY A 153 2.23 -24.25 3.20
N ASP A 154 1.50 -25.36 3.03
CA ASP A 154 1.21 -25.95 1.71
C ASP A 154 0.38 -25.00 0.84
N LEU A 155 -0.57 -24.28 1.45
CA LEU A 155 -1.32 -23.22 0.78
C LEU A 155 -0.40 -22.12 0.25
N LEU A 156 0.55 -21.65 1.06
CA LEU A 156 1.48 -20.59 0.67
C LEU A 156 2.48 -21.04 -0.41
N ASP A 157 2.91 -22.30 -0.38
CA ASP A 157 3.73 -22.89 -1.44
C ASP A 157 2.98 -22.90 -2.78
N GLU A 158 1.69 -23.25 -2.77
CA GLU A 158 0.87 -23.20 -3.99
C GLU A 158 0.61 -21.77 -4.45
N VAL A 159 0.43 -20.81 -3.53
CA VAL A 159 0.33 -19.38 -3.89
C VAL A 159 1.58 -18.92 -4.63
N VAL A 160 2.76 -19.22 -4.10
CA VAL A 160 4.06 -18.87 -4.75
C VAL A 160 4.18 -19.50 -6.13
N LYS A 161 3.79 -20.78 -6.26
CA LYS A 161 3.84 -21.50 -7.52
C LYS A 161 2.91 -20.94 -8.59
N LYS A 162 1.71 -20.46 -8.18
CA LYS A 162 0.73 -19.85 -9.09
C LYS A 162 0.96 -18.36 -9.35
N MET A 163 1.89 -17.72 -8.61
CA MET A 163 2.24 -16.34 -8.89
C MET A 163 2.86 -16.20 -10.28
N PRO A 164 2.42 -15.21 -11.06
CA PRO A 164 3.06 -14.95 -12.33
C PRO A 164 4.53 -14.59 -12.13
N GLU A 165 5.39 -15.12 -13.01
CA GLU A 165 6.77 -14.70 -13.07
C GLU A 165 6.81 -13.20 -13.35
N LYS A 166 7.73 -12.49 -12.66
CA LYS A 166 8.00 -11.10 -13.00
C LYS A 166 8.54 -11.07 -14.41
N GLY A 167 7.73 -10.61 -15.36
CA GLY A 167 8.27 -10.16 -16.63
C GLY A 167 9.31 -9.07 -16.32
N GLU A 168 10.50 -9.18 -16.86
CA GLU A 168 11.46 -8.08 -16.89
C GLU A 168 10.81 -6.94 -17.68
N GLU A 169 10.17 -6.01 -16.96
CA GLU A 169 9.84 -4.72 -17.54
C GLU A 169 11.19 -4.01 -17.76
N THR A 170 11.73 -4.13 -18.95
CA THR A 170 12.81 -3.28 -19.44
C THR A 170 12.24 -1.87 -19.61
N LEU A 171 12.07 -1.15 -18.50
CA LEU A 171 11.97 0.29 -18.56
C LEU A 171 13.37 0.78 -18.99
N GLU A 172 13.46 1.38 -20.17
CA GLU A 172 14.73 1.79 -20.79
C GLU A 172 15.51 2.82 -19.94
N GLU A 173 14.87 3.41 -18.91
CA GLU A 173 15.49 4.39 -18.01
C GLU A 173 14.90 4.26 -16.59
N GLU A 174 15.73 4.49 -15.57
CA GLU A 174 15.31 4.62 -14.17
C GLU A 174 14.60 5.96 -13.92
N LEU A 175 13.49 6.20 -14.62
CA LEU A 175 12.69 7.41 -14.42
C LEU A 175 11.81 7.28 -13.16
N PRO A 176 11.54 8.42 -12.48
CA PRO A 176 10.60 8.45 -11.35
C PRO A 176 9.22 7.94 -11.73
N ARG A 177 8.56 7.23 -10.81
CA ARG A 177 7.20 6.71 -10.98
C ARG A 177 6.27 7.39 -9.98
N PHE A 178 5.31 8.14 -10.49
CA PHE A 178 4.35 8.86 -9.66
C PHE A 178 2.95 8.26 -9.78
N ALA A 179 2.32 7.97 -8.63
CA ALA A 179 0.92 7.55 -8.56
C ALA A 179 0.03 8.70 -8.09
N ILE A 180 -1.10 8.88 -8.77
CA ILE A 180 -2.15 9.81 -8.37
C ILE A 180 -3.24 9.01 -7.67
N VAL A 181 -3.38 9.19 -6.36
CA VAL A 181 -4.28 8.42 -5.50
C VAL A 181 -5.19 9.32 -4.68
N GLY A 182 -6.26 8.78 -4.16
CA GLY A 182 -7.24 9.48 -3.36
C GLY A 182 -8.61 8.85 -3.52
N ARG A 183 -9.57 9.24 -2.69
CA ARG A 183 -10.95 8.73 -2.74
C ARG A 183 -11.65 9.05 -4.06
N PRO A 184 -12.79 8.39 -4.37
CA PRO A 184 -13.65 8.77 -5.48
C PRO A 184 -13.97 10.26 -5.46
N ASN A 185 -14.07 10.87 -6.63
CA ASN A 185 -14.42 12.29 -6.82
C ASN A 185 -13.46 13.33 -6.20
N ALA A 186 -12.30 12.93 -5.67
CA ALA A 186 -11.25 13.86 -5.22
C ALA A 186 -10.59 14.65 -6.37
N GLY A 187 -10.87 14.30 -7.64
CA GLY A 187 -10.37 14.99 -8.82
C GLY A 187 -9.16 14.34 -9.49
N LYS A 188 -8.92 13.04 -9.25
CA LYS A 188 -7.82 12.28 -9.88
C LYS A 188 -7.89 12.34 -11.40
N SER A 189 -9.05 12.04 -11.98
CA SER A 189 -9.26 12.09 -13.44
C SER A 189 -9.06 13.50 -14.00
N SER A 190 -9.50 14.53 -13.27
CA SER A 190 -9.28 15.93 -13.67
C SER A 190 -7.79 16.28 -13.67
N LEU A 191 -7.04 15.82 -12.67
CA LEU A 191 -5.59 16.04 -12.62
C LEU A 191 -4.87 15.32 -13.76
N VAL A 192 -5.17 14.04 -13.99
CA VAL A 192 -4.59 13.27 -15.11
C VAL A 192 -4.93 13.92 -16.45
N ASN A 193 -6.19 14.30 -16.67
CA ASN A 193 -6.61 14.96 -17.91
C ASN A 193 -5.89 16.32 -18.07
N SER A 194 -5.80 17.12 -17.02
CA SER A 194 -5.10 18.41 -17.06
C SER A 194 -3.61 18.26 -17.45
N LEU A 195 -2.95 17.20 -17.00
CA LEU A 195 -1.58 16.87 -17.38
C LEU A 195 -1.51 16.32 -18.81
N MET A 196 -2.52 15.58 -19.25
CA MET A 196 -2.55 14.93 -20.57
C MET A 196 -3.09 15.84 -21.68
N ASP A 197 -4.09 16.73 -21.41
CA ASP A 197 -4.66 17.66 -22.39
C ASP A 197 -3.64 18.68 -22.91
N GLU A 198 -2.57 18.90 -22.19
CA GLU A 198 -1.37 19.61 -22.68
C GLU A 198 -0.62 18.78 -23.73
N ASN A 199 -1.09 17.55 -24.01
CA ASN A 199 -0.43 16.53 -24.83
C ASN A 199 -1.28 16.07 -26.01
N ARG A 200 -1.39 16.84 -27.06
CA ARG A 200 -1.85 16.30 -28.35
C ARG A 200 -0.84 15.42 -29.07
N ASN A 201 0.39 15.29 -28.56
CA ASN A 201 1.41 14.38 -29.09
C ASN A 201 2.22 13.75 -27.96
N ILE A 202 2.35 12.43 -27.99
CA ILE A 202 3.26 11.58 -27.22
C ILE A 202 2.71 11.14 -25.86
N VAL A 203 1.80 10.18 -25.90
CA VAL A 203 1.77 9.08 -24.95
C VAL A 203 2.13 7.85 -25.77
N THR A 204 3.37 7.44 -25.77
CA THR A 204 3.73 6.11 -26.17
C THR A 204 3.30 5.19 -25.03
N ASP A 205 2.12 4.57 -25.16
CA ASP A 205 1.87 3.30 -24.51
C ASP A 205 3.03 2.42 -24.93
N ILE A 206 3.82 1.93 -23.97
CA ILE A 206 4.96 1.05 -24.27
C ILE A 206 4.34 -0.21 -24.88
N ALA A 207 4.38 -0.30 -26.21
CA ALA A 207 3.89 -1.42 -26.97
C ALA A 207 4.76 -2.63 -26.66
N GLY A 208 4.21 -3.66 -26.04
CA GLY A 208 4.90 -4.91 -25.78
C GLY A 208 4.29 -5.82 -24.72
N THR A 209 3.35 -5.33 -23.92
CA THR A 209 2.64 -6.19 -22.98
C THR A 209 1.15 -6.22 -23.33
N THR A 210 0.72 -7.35 -23.85
CA THR A 210 -0.68 -7.72 -24.06
C THR A 210 -1.37 -7.80 -22.67
N ARG A 211 -1.78 -6.67 -22.10
CA ARG A 211 -2.76 -6.37 -21.08
C ARG A 211 -2.35 -5.09 -20.33
N ASP A 212 -3.05 -3.97 -20.68
CA ASP A 212 -3.08 -2.69 -19.97
C ASP A 212 -1.71 -2.10 -19.56
N SER A 213 -1.17 -1.16 -20.35
CA SER A 213 0.05 -0.42 -19.99
C SER A 213 -0.17 0.32 -18.67
N ILE A 214 0.50 -0.14 -17.60
CA ILE A 214 0.41 0.43 -16.24
C ILE A 214 1.06 1.80 -16.19
N TYR A 215 2.00 2.09 -17.09
CA TYR A 215 2.82 3.29 -17.10
C TYR A 215 2.54 4.17 -18.31
N SER A 216 2.39 5.48 -18.07
CA SER A 216 2.34 6.50 -19.11
C SER A 216 3.46 7.51 -18.87
N ARG A 217 4.37 7.68 -19.82
CA ARG A 217 5.47 8.64 -19.71
C ARG A 217 4.96 10.07 -19.86
N TYR A 218 5.37 10.95 -18.95
CA TYR A 218 5.18 12.39 -19.04
C TYR A 218 6.53 13.06 -19.23
N ASN A 219 6.73 13.69 -20.38
CA ASN A 219 7.97 14.40 -20.69
C ASN A 219 7.65 15.80 -21.20
N LYS A 220 7.50 16.78 -20.29
CA LYS A 220 7.21 18.18 -20.61
C LYS A 220 7.66 19.12 -19.50
N PHE A 221 7.85 20.38 -19.88
CA PHE A 221 8.23 21.49 -18.98
C PHE A 221 9.44 21.17 -18.10
N GLY A 222 10.39 20.36 -18.61
CA GLY A 222 11.57 19.94 -17.87
C GLY A 222 11.33 18.79 -16.89
N PHE A 223 10.13 18.20 -16.86
CA PHE A 223 9.83 16.98 -16.11
C PHE A 223 9.89 15.76 -17.02
N ASP A 224 10.46 14.66 -16.53
CA ASP A 224 10.44 13.36 -17.19
C ASP A 224 10.22 12.25 -16.15
N PHE A 225 9.03 11.60 -16.19
CA PHE A 225 8.62 10.59 -15.23
C PHE A 225 7.50 9.71 -15.79
N TYR A 226 7.24 8.60 -15.12
CA TYR A 226 6.08 7.75 -15.41
C TYR A 226 4.92 8.05 -14.46
N LEU A 227 3.73 8.21 -15.03
CA LEU A 227 2.47 8.13 -14.26
C LEU A 227 1.98 6.69 -14.22
N VAL A 228 1.68 6.21 -13.02
CA VAL A 228 1.23 4.84 -12.77
C VAL A 228 -0.29 4.77 -12.85
N ASP A 229 -0.82 3.74 -13.52
CA ASP A 229 -2.27 3.40 -13.63
C ASP A 229 -3.16 4.52 -14.24
N THR A 230 -2.67 5.19 -15.25
CA THR A 230 -3.47 6.21 -15.97
C THR A 230 -4.62 5.60 -16.77
N ALA A 231 -4.48 4.36 -17.28
CA ALA A 231 -5.51 3.66 -18.05
C ALA A 231 -6.78 3.41 -17.20
N GLY A 232 -6.61 3.04 -15.94
CA GLY A 232 -7.71 2.87 -15.00
C GLY A 232 -8.46 4.16 -14.69
N ILE A 233 -7.74 5.27 -14.64
CA ILE A 233 -8.34 6.61 -14.41
C ILE A 233 -9.10 7.09 -15.66
N ARG A 234 -8.65 6.77 -16.88
CA ARG A 234 -9.28 7.17 -18.16
C ARG A 234 -10.55 6.38 -18.49
N LYS A 235 -10.57 5.07 -18.25
CA LYS A 235 -11.73 4.21 -18.57
C LYS A 235 -13.01 4.59 -17.79
N LYS A 236 -12.88 5.29 -16.66
CA LYS A 236 -14.02 5.73 -15.81
C LYS A 236 -14.95 6.76 -16.45
N ASN A 237 -14.57 7.46 -17.51
CA ASN A 237 -15.48 8.40 -18.18
C ASN A 237 -16.65 7.74 -18.92
N LYS A 238 -16.77 6.40 -18.92
CA LYS A 238 -17.80 5.65 -19.66
C LYS A 238 -18.72 4.75 -18.84
N VAL A 239 -18.50 4.59 -17.51
CA VAL A 239 -19.32 3.69 -16.68
C VAL A 239 -19.68 4.36 -15.35
N ASN A 240 -20.99 4.31 -15.02
CA ASN A 240 -21.64 4.95 -13.87
C ASN A 240 -21.07 4.59 -12.48
N GLU A 241 -21.16 5.50 -11.65
CA GLU A 241 -21.10 5.94 -10.26
C GLU A 241 -21.02 4.92 -9.09
N ASP A 242 -21.07 3.62 -9.22
CA ASP A 242 -21.27 2.69 -8.09
C ASP A 242 -20.00 2.00 -7.55
N ILE A 243 -18.79 2.65 -7.58
CA ILE A 243 -17.60 1.87 -7.30
C ILE A 243 -16.61 2.60 -6.39
N GLU A 244 -16.99 2.82 -5.13
CA GLU A 244 -16.03 3.24 -4.10
C GLU A 244 -14.90 2.20 -3.90
N TYR A 245 -15.24 0.95 -3.97
CA TYR A 245 -14.34 -0.19 -3.77
C TYR A 245 -13.29 -0.36 -4.89
N TYR A 246 -13.67 -0.17 -6.16
CA TYR A 246 -12.75 -0.16 -7.31
C TYR A 246 -11.58 0.81 -7.13
N SER A 247 -11.85 1.91 -6.46
CA SER A 247 -10.85 2.95 -6.23
C SER A 247 -9.72 2.49 -5.30
N VAL A 248 -9.99 1.59 -4.34
CA VAL A 248 -9.01 1.22 -3.32
C VAL A 248 -8.03 0.17 -3.82
N LEU A 249 -8.48 -0.92 -4.42
CA LEU A 249 -7.59 -1.96 -4.97
C LEU A 249 -6.66 -1.42 -6.05
N ARG A 250 -7.19 -0.58 -6.95
CA ARG A 250 -6.36 0.16 -7.92
C ARG A 250 -5.38 1.09 -7.27
N SER A 251 -5.82 1.82 -6.23
CA SER A 251 -4.90 2.67 -5.46
C SER A 251 -3.78 1.86 -4.84
N ILE A 252 -4.05 0.64 -4.34
CA ILE A 252 -3.02 -0.26 -3.81
C ILE A 252 -2.00 -0.60 -4.90
N ARG A 253 -2.45 -1.05 -6.08
CA ARG A 253 -1.54 -1.37 -7.20
C ARG A 253 -0.73 -0.16 -7.65
N ALA A 254 -1.38 0.99 -7.80
CA ALA A 254 -0.70 2.23 -8.17
C ALA A 254 0.36 2.61 -7.13
N ILE A 255 0.02 2.52 -5.84
CA ILE A 255 0.95 2.79 -4.74
C ILE A 255 2.14 1.82 -4.80
N GLU A 256 1.90 0.52 -4.94
CA GLU A 256 2.97 -0.48 -4.95
C GLU A 256 3.97 -0.28 -6.08
N ASN A 257 3.51 0.12 -7.26
CA ASN A 257 4.33 0.30 -8.46
C ASN A 257 4.92 1.70 -8.61
N SER A 258 4.67 2.61 -7.66
CA SER A 258 5.19 3.98 -7.68
C SER A 258 6.38 4.17 -6.73
N ASP A 259 7.08 5.28 -6.91
CA ASP A 259 8.10 5.79 -5.99
C ASP A 259 7.53 6.87 -5.07
N VAL A 260 6.69 7.75 -5.64
CA VAL A 260 6.03 8.84 -4.92
C VAL A 260 4.53 8.83 -5.22
N CYS A 261 3.72 9.00 -4.19
CA CYS A 261 2.29 9.12 -4.28
C CYS A 261 1.84 10.57 -4.10
N ILE A 262 1.02 11.05 -5.04
CA ILE A 262 0.32 12.33 -4.94
C ILE A 262 -1.08 12.00 -4.42
N LEU A 263 -1.32 12.24 -3.12
CA LEU A 263 -2.60 11.99 -2.47
C LEU A 263 -3.50 13.22 -2.61
N LEU A 264 -4.62 13.05 -3.32
CA LEU A 264 -5.62 14.10 -3.50
C LEU A 264 -6.65 14.07 -2.37
N ILE A 265 -6.82 15.21 -1.71
CA ILE A 265 -7.87 15.46 -0.71
C ILE A 265 -8.81 16.52 -1.27
N ASP A 266 -10.11 16.30 -1.18
CA ASP A 266 -11.13 17.27 -1.62
C ASP A 266 -11.32 18.37 -0.57
N ALA A 267 -10.95 19.62 -0.90
CA ALA A 267 -11.06 20.76 0.00
C ALA A 267 -12.48 21.02 0.49
N THR A 268 -13.51 20.67 -0.30
CA THR A 268 -14.92 20.93 0.02
C THR A 268 -15.49 19.95 1.05
N ARG A 269 -14.87 18.76 1.16
CA ARG A 269 -15.32 17.70 2.08
C ARG A 269 -14.38 17.49 3.27
N GLY A 270 -13.16 18.00 3.18
CA GLY A 270 -12.13 17.75 4.18
C GLY A 270 -11.61 16.31 4.15
N ILE A 271 -10.97 15.89 5.26
CA ILE A 271 -10.38 14.56 5.39
C ILE A 271 -11.43 13.56 5.88
N GLU A 272 -11.60 12.49 5.13
CA GLU A 272 -12.46 11.36 5.47
C GLU A 272 -11.66 10.11 5.87
N ALA A 273 -12.33 9.11 6.41
CA ALA A 273 -11.70 7.85 6.83
C ALA A 273 -10.97 7.13 5.67
N GLN A 274 -11.50 7.25 4.45
CA GLN A 274 -10.90 6.64 3.27
C GLN A 274 -9.57 7.30 2.87
N ASP A 275 -9.42 8.61 3.06
CA ASP A 275 -8.14 9.31 2.83
C ASP A 275 -7.07 8.81 3.80
N VAL A 276 -7.45 8.59 5.07
CA VAL A 276 -6.56 8.02 6.10
C VAL A 276 -6.16 6.58 5.76
N ASN A 277 -7.09 5.78 5.22
CA ASN A 277 -6.78 4.42 4.79
C ASN A 277 -5.77 4.40 3.62
N ILE A 278 -5.96 5.25 2.60
CA ILE A 278 -5.02 5.37 1.48
C ILE A 278 -3.65 5.84 1.98
N PHE A 279 -3.61 6.83 2.87
CA PHE A 279 -2.37 7.28 3.49
C PHE A 279 -1.66 6.14 4.24
N SER A 280 -2.39 5.34 5.02
CA SER A 280 -1.83 4.17 5.72
C SER A 280 -1.20 3.17 4.76
N ILE A 281 -1.83 2.91 3.60
CA ILE A 281 -1.27 2.04 2.56
C ILE A 281 0.01 2.63 1.97
N ILE A 282 0.06 3.95 1.69
CA ILE A 282 1.26 4.65 1.22
C ILE A 282 2.40 4.48 2.22
N GLN A 283 2.11 4.71 3.50
CA GLN A 283 3.08 4.58 4.60
C GLN A 283 3.59 3.14 4.77
N LYS A 284 2.70 2.14 4.77
CA LYS A 284 3.05 0.72 4.83
C LYS A 284 3.95 0.28 3.66
N ASN A 285 3.72 0.85 2.47
CA ASN A 285 4.54 0.63 1.29
C ASN A 285 5.78 1.52 1.25
N ARG A 286 5.99 2.39 2.25
CA ARG A 286 7.15 3.27 2.38
C ARG A 286 7.40 4.12 1.14
N LYS A 287 6.32 4.61 0.53
CA LYS A 287 6.40 5.49 -0.64
C LYS A 287 6.61 6.94 -0.23
N GLY A 288 7.18 7.73 -1.14
CA GLY A 288 7.17 9.19 -0.99
C GLY A 288 5.74 9.73 -1.02
N LEU A 289 5.48 10.82 -0.33
CA LEU A 289 4.14 11.41 -0.22
C LEU A 289 4.18 12.91 -0.53
N VAL A 290 3.27 13.33 -1.40
CA VAL A 290 2.85 14.71 -1.59
C VAL A 290 1.34 14.76 -1.43
N VAL A 291 0.82 15.68 -0.61
CA VAL A 291 -0.62 15.89 -0.46
C VAL A 291 -1.05 17.08 -1.30
N LEU A 292 -2.02 16.87 -2.19
CA LEU A 292 -2.70 17.93 -2.91
C LEU A 292 -4.11 18.13 -2.36
N VAL A 293 -4.34 19.24 -1.67
CA VAL A 293 -5.69 19.70 -1.30
C VAL A 293 -6.29 20.31 -2.55
N ASN A 294 -7.06 19.49 -3.26
CA ASN A 294 -7.65 19.80 -4.57
C ASN A 294 -8.99 20.52 -4.42
N LYS A 295 -9.47 21.11 -5.51
CA LYS A 295 -10.69 21.93 -5.56
C LYS A 295 -10.62 23.18 -4.68
N TRP A 296 -9.41 23.70 -4.48
CA TRP A 296 -9.20 24.92 -3.70
C TRP A 296 -9.82 26.17 -4.36
N ASP A 297 -10.07 26.09 -5.67
CA ASP A 297 -10.77 27.13 -6.42
C ASP A 297 -12.20 27.38 -5.96
N VAL A 298 -12.90 26.36 -5.48
CA VAL A 298 -14.29 26.44 -4.98
C VAL A 298 -14.40 26.42 -3.45
N ALA A 299 -13.27 26.41 -2.72
CA ALA A 299 -13.28 26.51 -1.25
C ALA A 299 -13.83 27.88 -0.82
N GLU A 300 -14.72 27.87 0.18
CA GLU A 300 -15.45 29.08 0.62
C GLU A 300 -14.54 30.11 1.31
N ASN A 301 -13.59 29.67 2.13
CA ASN A 301 -12.70 30.55 2.90
C ASN A 301 -11.24 30.29 2.53
N LYS A 302 -10.61 31.22 1.82
CA LYS A 302 -9.20 31.13 1.36
C LYS A 302 -8.24 32.00 2.19
N THR A 303 -8.53 32.17 3.47
CA THR A 303 -7.65 32.91 4.38
C THR A 303 -6.44 32.07 4.78
N GLN A 304 -5.34 32.73 5.18
CA GLN A 304 -4.16 32.02 5.69
C GLN A 304 -4.54 31.14 6.89
N GLN A 305 -5.41 31.66 7.77
CA GLN A 305 -5.89 30.92 8.94
C GLN A 305 -6.63 29.62 8.57
N SER A 306 -7.43 29.61 7.50
CA SER A 306 -8.11 28.39 7.03
C SER A 306 -7.14 27.39 6.42
N ILE A 307 -6.09 27.85 5.73
CA ILE A 307 -5.00 27.01 5.23
C ILE A 307 -4.28 26.35 6.40
N ASP A 308 -3.85 27.13 7.38
CA ASP A 308 -3.10 26.63 8.55
C ASP A 308 -3.94 25.62 9.36
N HIS A 309 -5.24 25.89 9.53
CA HIS A 309 -6.15 24.97 10.20
C HIS A 309 -6.33 23.65 9.44
N PHE A 310 -6.51 23.73 8.11
CA PHE A 310 -6.65 22.54 7.26
C PHE A 310 -5.37 21.70 7.29
N GLU A 311 -4.20 22.36 7.20
CA GLU A 311 -2.90 21.71 7.28
C GLU A 311 -2.69 21.02 8.64
N ALA A 312 -3.01 21.68 9.75
CA ALA A 312 -2.94 21.11 11.09
C ALA A 312 -3.82 19.87 11.22
N THR A 313 -5.05 19.93 10.69
CA THR A 313 -5.98 18.80 10.67
C THR A 313 -5.44 17.61 9.87
N ILE A 314 -4.81 17.87 8.70
CA ILE A 314 -4.17 16.80 7.91
C ILE A 314 -3.06 16.13 8.72
N ARG A 315 -2.17 16.93 9.33
CA ARG A 315 -1.03 16.40 10.08
C ARG A 315 -1.47 15.61 11.31
N GLU A 316 -2.50 16.06 12.02
CA GLU A 316 -3.08 15.34 13.15
C GLU A 316 -3.66 13.99 12.75
N ARG A 317 -4.44 13.95 11.65
CA ARG A 317 -5.09 12.73 11.16
C ARG A 317 -4.11 11.71 10.59
N PHE A 318 -2.97 12.16 10.08
CA PHE A 318 -1.94 11.34 9.47
C PHE A 318 -0.78 11.02 10.42
N ALA A 319 -0.85 11.45 11.67
CA ALA A 319 0.16 11.07 12.67
C ALA A 319 0.32 9.53 12.74
N PRO A 320 1.54 9.01 12.98
CA PRO A 320 2.73 9.74 13.44
C PRO A 320 3.62 10.31 12.32
N PHE A 321 3.43 9.96 11.04
CA PHE A 321 4.21 10.55 9.96
C PHE A 321 3.56 11.86 9.52
N THR A 322 4.21 12.98 9.85
CA THR A 322 3.68 14.34 9.60
C THR A 322 4.60 15.20 8.73
N ASP A 323 5.82 14.70 8.42
CA ASP A 323 6.81 15.42 7.65
C ASP A 323 6.63 15.17 6.14
N PHE A 324 5.61 15.78 5.54
CA PHE A 324 5.33 15.73 4.11
C PHE A 324 4.77 17.05 3.60
N PRO A 325 5.01 17.39 2.30
CA PRO A 325 4.50 18.60 1.69
C PRO A 325 2.99 18.55 1.46
N ILE A 326 2.33 19.68 1.74
CA ILE A 326 0.91 19.90 1.48
C ILE A 326 0.79 21.10 0.54
N ILE A 327 0.09 20.92 -0.57
CA ILE A 327 -0.11 21.96 -1.60
C ILE A 327 -1.61 22.15 -1.78
N PHE A 328 -2.07 23.40 -1.69
CA PHE A 328 -3.45 23.80 -1.96
C PHE A 328 -3.55 24.24 -3.43
N GLY A 329 -4.37 23.56 -4.22
CA GLY A 329 -4.44 23.80 -5.65
C GLY A 329 -5.75 23.34 -6.28
N SER A 330 -5.85 23.44 -7.59
CA SER A 330 -6.99 22.97 -8.37
C SER A 330 -6.55 22.27 -9.64
N ALA A 331 -6.94 21.02 -9.78
CA ALA A 331 -6.72 20.27 -10.99
C ALA A 331 -7.54 20.82 -12.17
N LEU A 332 -8.71 21.40 -11.91
CA LEU A 332 -9.60 21.96 -12.93
C LEU A 332 -9.04 23.26 -13.52
N THR A 333 -8.63 24.19 -12.66
CA THR A 333 -8.07 25.49 -13.08
C THR A 333 -6.57 25.45 -13.29
N LYS A 334 -5.93 24.29 -13.13
CA LYS A 334 -4.47 24.06 -13.23
C LYS A 334 -3.65 24.84 -12.20
N GLN A 335 -4.28 25.36 -11.15
CA GLN A 335 -3.60 26.14 -10.12
C GLN A 335 -2.62 25.29 -9.34
N ARG A 336 -1.33 25.69 -9.36
CA ARG A 336 -0.21 25.04 -8.64
C ARG A 336 0.10 23.60 -9.04
N ILE A 337 -0.38 23.11 -10.19
CA ILE A 337 -0.11 21.73 -10.62
C ILE A 337 1.37 21.52 -10.91
N HIS A 338 2.05 22.49 -11.57
CA HIS A 338 3.50 22.41 -11.77
C HIS A 338 4.28 22.36 -10.45
N LYS A 339 3.82 23.06 -9.41
CA LYS A 339 4.43 22.99 -8.08
C LYS A 339 4.28 21.59 -7.46
N VAL A 340 3.14 20.92 -7.68
CA VAL A 340 2.92 19.52 -7.24
C VAL A 340 3.93 18.59 -7.90
N LEU A 341 4.14 18.70 -9.22
CA LEU A 341 5.11 17.87 -9.94
C LEU A 341 6.54 18.15 -9.48
N GLN A 342 6.91 19.44 -9.33
CA GLN A 342 8.21 19.82 -8.80
C GLN A 342 8.46 19.23 -7.41
N THR A 343 7.47 19.34 -6.52
CA THR A 343 7.56 18.80 -5.17
C THR A 343 7.63 17.27 -5.17
N ALA A 344 6.89 16.59 -6.07
CA ALA A 344 7.01 15.14 -6.22
C ALA A 344 8.41 14.71 -6.66
N GLN A 345 9.02 15.48 -7.57
CA GLN A 345 10.42 15.26 -7.99
C GLN A 345 11.40 15.49 -6.82
N GLU A 346 11.18 16.54 -6.02
CA GLU A 346 11.99 16.81 -4.82
C GLU A 346 11.89 15.64 -3.81
N VAL A 347 10.68 15.13 -3.56
CA VAL A 347 10.46 13.95 -2.69
C VAL A 347 11.15 12.72 -3.26
N TYR A 348 11.08 12.48 -4.58
CA TYR A 348 11.80 11.39 -5.22
C TYR A 348 13.32 11.50 -4.98
N ASN A 349 13.90 12.69 -5.16
CA ASN A 349 15.32 12.93 -4.91
C ASN A 349 15.68 12.71 -3.44
N ASN A 350 14.83 13.15 -2.50
CA ASN A 350 15.01 12.93 -1.07
C ASN A 350 15.04 11.43 -0.71
N ARG A 351 14.29 10.59 -1.45
CA ARG A 351 14.31 9.13 -1.25
C ARG A 351 15.63 8.47 -1.67
N HIS A 352 16.32 9.07 -2.62
CA HIS A 352 17.57 8.55 -3.19
C HIS A 352 18.82 9.27 -2.65
N ILE A 353 18.65 10.07 -1.57
CA ILE A 353 19.77 10.78 -0.95
C ILE A 353 20.84 9.79 -0.49
N THR A 354 22.10 10.15 -0.72
CA THR A 354 23.24 9.40 -0.20
C THR A 354 24.04 10.30 0.71
N ILE A 355 24.18 9.94 1.97
CA ILE A 355 24.88 10.72 2.99
C ILE A 355 26.19 10.00 3.33
N PRO A 356 27.34 10.70 3.24
CA PRO A 356 28.64 10.12 3.63
C PRO A 356 28.64 9.68 5.10
N THR A 357 29.19 8.52 5.35
CA THR A 357 29.25 7.94 6.70
C THR A 357 29.99 8.83 7.72
N SER A 358 31.02 9.56 7.27
CA SER A 358 31.73 10.55 8.11
C SER A 358 30.80 11.66 8.58
N GLN A 359 30.00 12.21 7.66
CA GLN A 359 29.04 13.27 7.97
C GLN A 359 27.93 12.79 8.92
N LEU A 360 27.40 11.57 8.69
CA LEU A 360 26.45 10.95 9.62
C LEU A 360 27.00 10.85 11.04
N ASN A 361 28.20 10.32 11.19
CA ASN A 361 28.79 10.15 12.52
C ASN A 361 29.15 11.48 13.17
N ASN A 362 29.67 12.45 12.42
CA ASN A 362 30.05 13.76 12.98
C ASN A 362 28.84 14.50 13.57
N LEU A 363 27.69 14.50 12.88
CA LEU A 363 26.51 15.23 13.32
C LEU A 363 25.70 14.42 14.36
N LEU A 364 25.33 13.19 14.03
CA LEU A 364 24.46 12.40 14.91
C LEU A 364 25.16 11.93 16.22
N GLN A 365 26.48 11.74 16.22
CA GLN A 365 27.18 11.42 17.47
C GLN A 365 27.15 12.59 18.46
N ALA A 366 27.18 13.83 17.96
CA ALA A 366 27.02 15.01 18.81
C ALA A 366 25.61 15.05 19.47
N ASP A 367 24.56 14.78 18.67
CA ASP A 367 23.18 14.69 19.19
C ASP A 367 23.02 13.55 20.21
N ILE A 368 23.62 12.38 19.94
CA ILE A 368 23.56 11.22 20.83
C ILE A 368 24.33 11.48 22.15
N GLN A 369 25.43 12.26 22.08
CA GLN A 369 26.16 12.67 23.28
C GLN A 369 25.35 13.68 24.12
N ALA A 370 24.67 14.61 23.44
CA ALA A 370 23.81 15.59 24.12
C ALA A 370 22.60 14.93 24.81
N VAL A 371 21.98 13.94 24.16
CA VAL A 371 20.84 13.17 24.67
C VAL A 371 21.10 11.68 24.49
N PRO A 372 21.81 11.03 25.43
CA PRO A 372 22.12 9.61 25.31
C PRO A 372 20.87 8.72 25.49
N PRO A 373 20.88 7.50 24.91
CA PRO A 373 19.80 6.54 25.14
C PRO A 373 19.55 6.28 26.62
N PRO A 374 18.30 6.22 27.07
CA PRO A 374 17.99 5.93 28.46
C PRO A 374 18.58 4.60 28.94
N ALA A 375 19.12 4.57 30.14
CA ALA A 375 19.56 3.32 30.75
C ALA A 375 18.37 2.41 31.05
N VAL A 376 18.50 1.12 30.79
CA VAL A 376 17.46 0.13 31.07
C VAL A 376 18.04 -0.94 31.98
N LYS A 377 17.38 -1.18 33.13
CA LYS A 377 17.82 -2.14 34.14
C LYS A 377 19.29 -1.94 34.56
N GLY A 378 19.73 -0.68 34.71
CA GLY A 378 21.10 -0.32 35.09
C GLY A 378 22.16 -0.51 33.99
N LYS A 379 21.77 -0.88 32.78
CA LYS A 379 22.70 -1.02 31.64
C LYS A 379 22.58 0.18 30.70
N TYR A 380 23.74 0.69 30.27
CA TYR A 380 23.81 1.83 29.35
C TYR A 380 23.93 1.34 27.92
N VAL A 381 23.06 1.87 27.05
CA VAL A 381 23.15 1.66 25.59
C VAL A 381 24.16 2.65 25.01
N LYS A 382 25.15 2.13 24.28
CA LYS A 382 26.14 2.96 23.57
C LYS A 382 26.01 2.74 22.06
N ILE A 383 25.66 3.78 21.34
CA ILE A 383 25.68 3.79 19.87
C ILE A 383 27.10 4.16 19.45
N LYS A 384 27.77 3.24 18.73
CA LYS A 384 29.20 3.36 18.42
C LYS A 384 29.42 3.93 17.01
N TYR A 385 28.52 3.63 16.08
CA TYR A 385 28.72 3.90 14.67
C TYR A 385 27.38 3.93 13.94
N ILE A 386 27.27 4.78 12.93
CA ILE A 386 26.07 4.97 12.13
C ILE A 386 26.46 4.91 10.65
N THR A 387 25.73 4.17 9.86
CA THR A 387 25.90 4.10 8.41
C THR A 387 24.56 4.14 7.69
N MET A 388 24.58 4.51 6.43
CA MET A 388 23.42 4.44 5.55
C MET A 388 23.56 3.25 4.60
N LEU A 389 22.49 2.49 4.41
CA LEU A 389 22.43 1.39 3.46
C LEU A 389 22.37 1.95 2.05
N LYS A 390 23.38 1.66 1.24
CA LYS A 390 23.44 2.11 -0.17
C LYS A 390 22.50 1.27 -1.05
N GLY A 391 21.89 1.91 -2.05
CA GLY A 391 21.01 1.23 -3.03
C GLY A 391 19.66 0.79 -2.46
N ALA A 392 19.30 1.22 -1.26
CA ALA A 392 17.98 0.97 -0.72
C ALA A 392 16.95 1.94 -1.34
N ASN A 393 15.78 1.44 -1.70
CA ASN A 393 14.66 2.26 -2.23
C ASN A 393 14.08 3.25 -1.22
N VAL A 394 14.46 3.13 0.04
CA VAL A 394 14.05 4.00 1.16
C VAL A 394 15.28 4.34 1.96
N PRO A 395 15.50 5.61 2.35
CA PRO A 395 16.62 5.99 3.20
C PRO A 395 16.67 5.14 4.46
N THR A 396 17.71 4.34 4.61
CA THR A 396 17.83 3.34 5.66
C THR A 396 19.11 3.57 6.43
N PHE A 397 18.97 3.85 7.72
CA PHE A 397 20.07 4.13 8.64
C PHE A 397 20.29 2.96 9.58
N ILE A 398 21.53 2.51 9.72
CA ILE A 398 21.93 1.41 10.57
C ILE A 398 22.78 1.96 11.70
N PHE A 399 22.31 1.78 12.93
CA PHE A 399 22.95 2.18 14.16
C PHE A 399 23.59 0.94 14.81
N PHE A 400 24.91 0.92 14.93
CA PHE A 400 25.63 -0.14 15.61
C PHE A 400 25.78 0.20 17.09
N CYS A 401 25.24 -0.63 17.96
CA CYS A 401 25.21 -0.42 19.40
C CYS A 401 25.45 -1.73 20.17
N ASN A 402 25.70 -1.63 21.48
CA ASN A 402 25.96 -2.80 22.34
C ASN A 402 24.68 -3.55 22.76
N LEU A 403 23.51 -2.89 22.77
CA LEU A 403 22.25 -3.45 23.29
C LEU A 403 21.08 -2.95 22.45
N PRO A 404 20.94 -3.38 21.17
CA PRO A 404 19.94 -2.87 20.25
C PRO A 404 18.49 -3.08 20.72
N GLN A 405 18.22 -4.20 21.40
CA GLN A 405 16.89 -4.56 21.92
C GLN A 405 16.37 -3.61 23.02
N TRP A 406 17.23 -2.73 23.54
CA TRP A 406 16.88 -1.82 24.64
C TRP A 406 16.62 -0.38 24.17
N ILE A 407 16.76 -0.11 22.86
CA ILE A 407 16.41 1.17 22.27
C ILE A 407 14.90 1.21 22.05
N LYS A 408 14.21 1.98 22.87
CA LYS A 408 12.75 2.13 22.84
C LYS A 408 12.30 3.12 21.76
N ASP A 409 11.04 3.01 21.33
CA ASP A 409 10.46 3.83 20.25
C ASP A 409 10.54 5.35 20.50
N PRO A 410 10.37 5.90 21.71
CA PRO A 410 10.59 7.33 21.93
C PRO A 410 12.00 7.80 21.53
N TYR A 411 13.03 6.99 21.79
CA TYR A 411 14.39 7.33 21.41
C TYR A 411 14.63 7.18 19.89
N LYS A 412 14.00 6.18 19.27
CA LYS A 412 14.03 6.04 17.80
C LYS A 412 13.44 7.27 17.13
N ARG A 413 12.29 7.78 17.63
CA ARG A 413 11.67 9.02 17.15
C ARG A 413 12.56 10.24 17.34
N TYR A 414 13.27 10.34 18.46
CA TYR A 414 14.25 11.39 18.69
C TYR A 414 15.34 11.36 17.61
N LEU A 415 15.93 10.19 17.34
CA LEU A 415 16.94 10.05 16.30
C LEU A 415 16.40 10.36 14.89
N GLU A 416 15.18 9.94 14.61
CA GLU A 416 14.50 10.27 13.36
C GLU A 416 14.35 11.77 13.17
N ASN A 417 13.90 12.49 14.20
CA ASN A 417 13.77 13.94 14.18
C ASN A 417 15.14 14.62 13.96
N LYS A 418 16.19 14.14 14.62
CA LYS A 418 17.56 14.66 14.43
C LYS A 418 18.09 14.44 13.01
N ILE A 419 17.80 13.28 12.41
CA ILE A 419 18.12 13.03 10.99
C ILE A 419 17.40 14.03 10.10
N ARG A 420 16.12 14.31 10.33
CA ARG A 420 15.32 15.27 9.55
C ARG A 420 15.75 16.72 9.76
N GLU A 421 16.29 17.07 10.94
CA GLU A 421 16.87 18.40 11.19
C GLU A 421 18.16 18.64 10.36
N HIS A 422 18.97 17.60 10.16
CA HIS A 422 20.24 17.70 9.44
C HIS A 422 20.11 17.53 7.93
N TRP A 423 19.15 16.75 7.45
CA TRP A 423 18.99 16.45 6.03
C TRP A 423 17.54 16.59 5.57
N ASN A 424 17.38 17.15 4.37
CA ASN A 424 16.05 17.25 3.77
C ASN A 424 15.53 15.87 3.35
N LEU A 425 14.65 15.31 4.18
CA LEU A 425 13.95 14.05 3.94
C LEU A 425 12.44 14.27 3.86
N HIS A 426 12.02 15.50 3.60
CA HIS A 426 10.62 15.91 3.52
C HIS A 426 9.85 15.05 2.51
N GLY A 427 8.69 14.55 2.90
CA GLY A 427 7.85 13.65 2.11
C GLY A 427 8.33 12.19 2.08
N THR A 428 9.40 11.83 2.80
CA THR A 428 10.00 10.50 2.71
C THR A 428 9.96 9.78 4.05
N VAL A 429 9.48 8.55 4.05
CA VAL A 429 9.59 7.64 5.19
C VAL A 429 11.04 7.14 5.29
N ILE A 430 11.59 7.06 6.50
CA ILE A 430 12.94 6.53 6.73
C ILE A 430 12.91 5.28 7.61
N ASN A 431 13.95 4.46 7.49
CA ASN A 431 14.14 3.27 8.31
C ASN A 431 15.31 3.45 9.27
N LEU A 432 15.10 3.08 10.51
CA LEU A 432 16.14 3.02 11.53
C LEU A 432 16.32 1.58 11.99
N PHE A 433 17.47 0.99 11.73
CA PHE A 433 17.83 -0.34 12.22
C PHE A 433 18.91 -0.24 13.28
N PHE A 434 18.79 -1.05 14.30
CA PHE A 434 19.76 -1.14 15.39
C PHE A 434 20.36 -2.55 15.39
N ARG A 435 21.66 -2.64 15.32
CA ARG A 435 22.40 -3.92 15.27
C ARG A 435 23.50 -3.96 16.30
N GLU A 436 23.77 -5.14 16.81
CA GLU A 436 24.91 -5.41 17.65
C GLU A 436 26.19 -5.41 16.80
N LYS A 437 27.28 -4.85 17.40
CA LYS A 437 28.60 -4.82 16.78
C LYS A 437 29.55 -5.66 17.60
#